data_b7a48ccd31d9ab385e65b3f3b22ba61a
#
_entry.id   b7a48ccd31d9ab385e65b3f3b22ba61a
#
_cell.length_a   1.000
_cell.length_b   1.000
_cell.length_c   1.000
_cell.angle_alpha   90.00
_cell.angle_beta   90.00
_cell.angle_gamma   90.00
#
_symmetry.space_group_name_H-M   'P 1'
#
loop_
_entity.id
_entity.type
_entity.pdbx_description
1 polymer ?
#
loop_
_entity_poly.entity_id
_entity_poly.type
_entity_poly.pdbx_seq_one_letter_code
_entity_poly.pdbx_strand_id
1 'polypeptide(L)'
;GIKMSKLFIPYIMGNRQFLENVKLLDKSGADIIEIGIPFSDPVADGPIIMKAGHEALQNHITIDYIFDELDKHQNEINCKYVLMTYYNVILSYGEKAFFKKCDDIGVYGVIIPDLPFELIEQLKQQLNDNRVVKIISLIAMTADTNRIQNIAKHAEGFIYTVTMNATTGEDL
;
A
#
# COMPACT_ATOMS: atom_id res chain seq x y z
N GLY A 1 -29.87 17.67 4.25
CA GLY A 1 -28.88 17.62 3.19
C GLY A 1 -27.86 16.54 3.46
N ILE A 2 -27.35 15.96 2.39
CA ILE A 2 -26.36 14.92 2.49
C ILE A 2 -25.04 15.57 2.94
N LYS A 3 -24.64 15.27 4.16
CA LYS A 3 -23.32 15.67 4.63
C LYS A 3 -22.27 14.81 3.95
N MET A 4 -21.57 15.39 3.02
CA MET A 4 -20.37 14.76 2.51
C MET A 4 -19.26 14.92 3.53
N SER A 5 -19.10 13.93 4.39
CA SER A 5 -17.96 13.91 5.28
C SER A 5 -16.71 13.58 4.46
N LYS A 6 -15.74 14.47 4.51
CA LYS A 6 -14.45 14.20 3.89
C LYS A 6 -13.69 13.23 4.75
N LEU A 7 -13.18 12.17 4.12
CA LEU A 7 -12.30 11.22 4.79
C LEU A 7 -10.89 11.82 4.93
N PHE A 8 -10.29 11.60 6.08
CA PHE A 8 -8.91 11.96 6.32
C PHE A 8 -8.05 10.72 6.14
N ILE A 9 -7.28 10.70 5.06
CA ILE A 9 -6.46 9.54 4.67
C ILE A 9 -5.00 9.98 4.53
N PRO A 10 -4.26 10.09 5.65
CA PRO A 10 -2.87 10.50 5.59
C PRO A 10 -1.97 9.36 5.10
N TYR A 11 -0.87 9.76 4.47
CA TYR A 11 0.18 8.84 4.02
C TYR A 11 1.40 9.02 4.92
N ILE A 12 2.00 7.90 5.31
CA ILE A 12 3.27 7.89 6.05
C ILE A 12 4.22 6.88 5.45
N MET A 13 5.50 7.14 5.64
CA MET A 13 6.53 6.18 5.24
C MET A 13 6.68 5.11 6.32
N GLY A 14 6.86 3.87 5.88
CA GLY A 14 7.16 2.76 6.77
C GLY A 14 8.59 2.78 7.25
N ASN A 15 8.90 3.73 8.13
CA ASN A 15 10.21 3.87 8.75
C ASN A 15 10.16 3.38 10.20
N ARG A 16 11.25 3.56 10.95
CA ARG A 16 11.30 3.08 12.34
C ARG A 16 10.30 3.77 13.26
N GLN A 17 9.88 4.99 12.91
CA GLN A 17 8.90 5.75 13.68
C GLN A 17 7.48 5.59 13.15
N PHE A 18 7.27 4.70 12.19
CA PHE A 18 5.96 4.62 11.54
C PHE A 18 4.85 4.30 12.53
N LEU A 19 5.09 3.43 13.49
CA LEU A 19 4.07 3.03 14.43
C LEU A 19 3.64 4.18 15.35
N GLU A 20 4.60 4.99 15.80
CA GLU A 20 4.30 6.18 16.59
C GLU A 20 3.46 7.16 15.77
N ASN A 21 3.80 7.32 14.51
CA ASN A 21 3.06 8.18 13.60
C ASN A 21 1.66 7.64 13.32
N VAL A 22 1.52 6.33 13.19
CA VAL A 22 0.20 5.69 13.03
C VAL A 22 -0.67 6.00 14.25
N LYS A 23 -0.13 5.80 15.45
CA LYS A 23 -0.88 6.05 16.69
C LYS A 23 -1.26 7.52 16.83
N LEU A 24 -0.35 8.42 16.45
CA LEU A 24 -0.61 9.85 16.50
C LEU A 24 -1.73 10.25 15.54
N LEU A 25 -1.66 9.74 14.31
CA LEU A 25 -2.67 10.02 13.30
C LEU A 25 -4.03 9.40 13.66
N ASP A 26 -4.01 8.21 14.24
CA ASP A 26 -5.22 7.56 14.72
C ASP A 26 -5.92 8.43 15.79
N LYS A 27 -5.16 8.95 16.73
CA LYS A 27 -5.69 9.87 17.75
C LYS A 27 -6.16 11.19 17.16
N SER A 28 -5.58 11.60 16.03
CA SER A 28 -5.94 12.85 15.36
C SER A 28 -7.18 12.72 14.48
N GLY A 29 -7.79 11.54 14.43
CA GLY A 29 -9.03 11.32 13.69
C GLY A 29 -8.84 10.82 12.27
N ALA A 30 -7.71 10.21 11.97
CA ALA A 30 -7.53 9.60 10.66
C ALA A 30 -8.56 8.48 10.44
N ASP A 31 -9.14 8.45 9.26
CA ASP A 31 -10.09 7.40 8.88
C ASP A 31 -9.36 6.17 8.36
N ILE A 32 -8.36 6.40 7.52
CA ILE A 32 -7.52 5.36 6.94
C ILE A 32 -6.10 5.91 6.90
N ILE A 33 -5.14 5.11 7.29
CA ILE A 33 -3.73 5.49 7.21
C ILE A 33 -3.06 4.65 6.14
N GLU A 34 -2.41 5.30 5.19
CA GLU A 34 -1.60 4.63 4.17
C GLU A 34 -0.17 4.53 4.64
N ILE A 35 0.35 3.31 4.67
CA ILE A 35 1.73 3.04 5.06
C ILE A 35 2.50 2.61 3.83
N GLY A 36 3.44 3.44 3.41
CA GLY A 36 4.30 3.13 2.27
C GLY A 36 5.41 2.17 2.67
N ILE A 37 5.46 1.01 2.02
CA ILE A 37 6.52 0.04 2.27
C ILE A 37 7.76 0.48 1.50
N PRO A 38 8.90 0.60 2.16
CA PRO A 38 10.11 1.01 1.47
C PRO A 38 10.49 0.03 0.37
N PHE A 39 10.84 0.57 -0.78
CA PHE A 39 11.40 -0.21 -1.86
C PHE A 39 12.85 -0.48 -1.52
N SER A 40 13.21 -1.74 -1.42
CA SER A 40 14.60 -2.12 -1.24
C SER A 40 14.91 -3.28 -2.16
N ASP A 41 15.50 -2.97 -3.28
CA ASP A 41 16.09 -3.96 -4.17
C ASP A 41 17.55 -3.60 -4.35
N PRO A 42 18.44 -4.18 -3.54
CA PRO A 42 19.86 -3.87 -3.62
C PRO A 42 20.49 -4.26 -4.96
N VAL A 43 19.84 -5.12 -5.73
CA VAL A 43 20.35 -5.56 -7.03
C VAL A 43 20.18 -4.48 -8.09
N ALA A 44 19.19 -3.62 -7.94
CA ALA A 44 18.94 -2.54 -8.89
C ALA A 44 19.89 -1.35 -8.70
N ASP A 45 20.64 -1.33 -7.60
CA ASP A 45 21.46 -0.20 -7.23
C ASP A 45 22.89 -0.34 -7.75
N GLY A 46 23.42 0.74 -8.32
CA GLY A 46 24.82 0.80 -8.69
C GLY A 46 25.72 0.94 -7.46
N PRO A 47 27.06 0.94 -7.67
CA PRO A 47 27.98 0.93 -6.53
C PRO A 47 27.82 2.11 -5.56
N ILE A 48 27.48 3.29 -6.06
CA ILE A 48 27.30 4.47 -5.21
C ILE A 48 26.03 4.34 -4.37
N ILE A 49 24.99 3.81 -4.98
CA ILE A 49 23.72 3.59 -4.30
C ILE A 49 23.85 2.44 -3.31
N MET A 50 24.69 1.43 -3.62
CA MET A 50 24.95 0.35 -2.69
C MET A 50 25.60 0.84 -1.40
N LYS A 51 26.43 1.88 -1.45
CA LYS A 51 27.02 2.45 -0.23
C LYS A 51 25.94 3.14 0.60
N ALA A 52 25.08 3.92 -0.03
CA ALA A 52 23.93 4.51 0.63
C ALA A 52 22.94 3.42 1.08
N GLY A 53 22.78 2.37 0.27
CA GLY A 53 21.99 1.22 0.60
C GLY A 53 22.54 0.42 1.78
N HIS A 54 23.84 0.37 1.92
CA HIS A 54 24.46 -0.31 3.05
C HIS A 54 24.20 0.44 4.37
N GLU A 55 24.27 1.76 4.33
CA GLU A 55 23.89 2.55 5.50
C GLU A 55 22.40 2.41 5.80
N ALA A 56 21.57 2.38 4.76
CA ALA A 56 20.14 2.13 4.89
C ALA A 56 19.87 0.71 5.38
N LEU A 57 20.71 -0.27 5.03
CA LEU A 57 20.57 -1.65 5.49
C LEU A 57 20.85 -1.80 6.98
N GLN A 58 21.71 -0.95 7.56
CA GLN A 58 21.92 -0.93 9.00
C GLN A 58 20.70 -0.38 9.72
N ASN A 59 19.92 0.47 9.04
CA ASN A 59 18.65 1.01 9.53
C ASN A 59 17.49 0.46 8.72
N HIS A 60 17.68 -0.72 8.13
CA HIS A 60 16.79 -1.26 7.13
C HIS A 60 15.43 -1.61 7.72
N ILE A 61 14.40 -1.04 7.12
CA ILE A 61 13.03 -1.36 7.46
C ILE A 61 12.51 -2.28 6.37
N THR A 62 12.29 -3.52 6.74
CA THR A 62 11.73 -4.52 5.85
C THR A 62 10.23 -4.60 6.03
N ILE A 63 9.57 -5.27 5.09
CA ILE A 63 8.17 -5.61 5.25
C ILE A 63 7.95 -6.45 6.52
N ASP A 64 8.91 -7.28 6.88
CA ASP A 64 8.82 -8.08 8.09
C ASP A 64 8.75 -7.23 9.35
N TYR A 65 9.57 -6.17 9.41
CA TYR A 65 9.53 -5.25 10.54
C TYR A 65 8.16 -4.58 10.65
N ILE A 66 7.63 -4.12 9.52
CA ILE A 66 6.32 -3.45 9.51
C ILE A 66 5.22 -4.42 9.93
N PHE A 67 5.25 -5.64 9.40
CA PHE A 67 4.30 -6.67 9.79
C PHE A 67 4.38 -6.99 11.28
N ASP A 68 5.59 -7.16 11.81
CA ASP A 68 5.78 -7.47 13.23
C ASP A 68 5.25 -6.36 14.14
N GLU A 69 5.54 -5.12 13.79
CA GLU A 69 5.09 -3.98 14.59
C GLU A 69 3.57 -3.84 14.55
N LEU A 70 2.96 -4.02 13.38
CA LEU A 70 1.51 -3.97 13.25
C LEU A 70 0.86 -5.14 14.01
N ASP A 71 1.44 -6.32 13.93
CA ASP A 71 0.93 -7.49 14.64
C ASP A 71 0.92 -7.27 16.15
N LYS A 72 2.03 -6.74 16.70
CA LYS A 72 2.14 -6.49 18.13
C LYS A 72 1.16 -5.43 18.63
N HIS A 73 0.83 -4.46 17.78
CA HIS A 73 0.11 -3.26 18.23
C HIS A 73 -1.23 -3.07 17.55
N GLN A 74 -1.73 -4.07 16.81
CA GLN A 74 -2.98 -3.91 16.06
C GLN A 74 -4.17 -3.57 16.95
N ASN A 75 -4.19 -4.05 18.18
CA ASN A 75 -5.27 -3.75 19.12
C ASN A 75 -5.22 -2.33 19.66
N GLU A 76 -4.12 -1.63 19.45
CA GLU A 76 -3.96 -0.23 19.89
C GLU A 76 -4.33 0.77 18.81
N ILE A 77 -4.67 0.29 17.60
CA ILE A 77 -4.98 1.12 16.44
C ILE A 77 -6.47 0.95 16.13
N ASN A 78 -7.22 2.06 16.14
CA ASN A 78 -8.66 2.04 15.91
C ASN A 78 -9.04 2.28 14.45
N CYS A 79 -8.23 3.05 13.72
CA CYS A 79 -8.52 3.32 12.32
C CYS A 79 -8.05 2.16 11.42
N LYS A 80 -8.54 2.20 10.18
CA LYS A 80 -8.09 1.25 9.16
C LYS A 80 -6.71 1.66 8.66
N TYR A 81 -5.89 0.68 8.30
CA TYR A 81 -4.60 0.98 7.66
C TYR A 81 -4.44 0.15 6.40
N VAL A 82 -3.81 0.76 5.42
CA VAL A 82 -3.59 0.24 4.08
C VAL A 82 -2.10 0.25 3.81
N LEU A 83 -1.60 -0.79 3.18
CA LEU A 83 -0.19 -0.85 2.79
C LEU A 83 -0.08 -0.47 1.32
N MET A 84 0.88 0.39 1.00
CA MET A 84 1.24 0.69 -0.37
C MET A 84 2.61 0.07 -0.63
N THR A 85 2.68 -0.86 -1.57
CA THR A 85 3.90 -1.61 -1.84
C THR A 85 4.01 -1.93 -3.32
N TYR A 86 5.24 -1.97 -3.82
CA TYR A 86 5.51 -2.44 -5.17
C TYR A 86 5.38 -3.96 -5.23
N TYR A 87 5.05 -4.44 -6.42
CA TYR A 87 4.74 -5.86 -6.61
C TYR A 87 5.92 -6.79 -6.31
N ASN A 88 7.15 -6.35 -6.59
CA ASN A 88 8.32 -7.17 -6.31
C ASN A 88 8.49 -7.49 -4.83
N VAL A 89 8.06 -6.61 -3.94
CA VAL A 89 8.07 -6.89 -2.49
C VAL A 89 7.13 -8.05 -2.18
N ILE A 90 5.95 -8.04 -2.79
CA ILE A 90 4.95 -9.10 -2.61
C ILE A 90 5.49 -10.42 -3.17
N LEU A 91 6.11 -10.37 -4.36
CA LEU A 91 6.69 -11.56 -4.98
C LEU A 91 7.81 -12.15 -4.13
N SER A 92 8.67 -11.30 -3.60
CA SER A 92 9.79 -11.75 -2.76
C SER A 92 9.31 -12.37 -1.46
N TYR A 93 8.25 -11.84 -0.90
CA TYR A 93 7.65 -12.39 0.32
C TYR A 93 6.90 -13.69 0.03
N GLY A 94 6.31 -13.79 -1.15
CA GLY A 94 5.38 -14.84 -1.54
C GLY A 94 3.97 -14.31 -1.54
N GLU A 95 3.31 -14.34 -2.71
CA GLU A 95 2.01 -13.70 -2.87
C GLU A 95 0.98 -14.18 -1.85
N LYS A 96 0.83 -15.50 -1.74
CA LYS A 96 -0.15 -16.08 -0.82
C LYS A 96 0.22 -15.80 0.65
N ALA A 97 1.49 -15.90 0.97
CA ALA A 97 1.98 -15.65 2.32
C ALA A 97 1.79 -14.17 2.70
N PHE A 98 2.03 -13.27 1.77
CA PHE A 98 1.87 -11.83 1.99
C PHE A 98 0.43 -11.49 2.35
N PHE A 99 -0.53 -11.94 1.54
CA PHE A 99 -1.93 -11.61 1.76
C PHE A 99 -2.51 -12.33 2.98
N LYS A 100 -2.04 -13.55 3.25
CA LYS A 100 -2.40 -14.24 4.48
C LYS A 100 -1.92 -13.47 5.70
N LYS A 101 -0.69 -12.97 5.67
CA LYS A 101 -0.16 -12.17 6.77
C LYS A 101 -0.95 -10.89 6.95
N CYS A 102 -1.34 -10.24 5.85
CA CYS A 102 -2.19 -9.06 5.91
C CYS A 102 -3.52 -9.36 6.61
N ASP A 103 -4.14 -10.49 6.30
CA ASP A 103 -5.36 -10.90 6.98
C ASP A 103 -5.13 -11.13 8.48
N ASP A 104 -4.03 -11.79 8.84
CA ASP A 104 -3.73 -12.14 10.22
C ASP A 104 -3.52 -10.90 11.09
N ILE A 105 -2.98 -9.83 10.52
CA ILE A 105 -2.64 -8.64 11.31
C ILE A 105 -3.62 -7.48 11.09
N GLY A 106 -4.72 -7.72 10.40
CA GLY A 106 -5.77 -6.71 10.28
C GLY A 106 -5.51 -5.59 9.29
N VAL A 107 -4.67 -5.81 8.29
CA VAL A 107 -4.50 -4.85 7.20
C VAL A 107 -5.80 -4.77 6.41
N TYR A 108 -6.34 -3.56 6.25
CA TYR A 108 -7.60 -3.39 5.54
C TYR A 108 -7.44 -3.59 4.05
N GLY A 109 -6.36 -3.07 3.47
CA GLY A 109 -6.16 -3.18 2.04
C GLY A 109 -4.71 -2.98 1.63
N VAL A 110 -4.43 -3.34 0.39
CA VAL A 110 -3.10 -3.21 -0.21
C VAL A 110 -3.25 -2.48 -1.54
N ILE A 111 -2.42 -1.48 -1.75
CA ILE A 111 -2.30 -0.74 -3.01
C ILE A 111 -0.99 -1.16 -3.66
N ILE A 112 -1.05 -1.58 -4.91
CA ILE A 112 0.12 -2.02 -5.68
C ILE A 112 0.24 -1.10 -6.91
N PRO A 113 0.99 0.02 -6.78
CA PRO A 113 0.97 1.07 -7.81
C PRO A 113 1.49 0.64 -9.18
N ASP A 114 2.38 -0.33 -9.21
CA ASP A 114 3.01 -0.80 -10.44
C ASP A 114 2.32 -2.00 -11.07
N LEU A 115 1.16 -2.42 -10.54
CA LEU A 115 0.42 -3.55 -11.08
C LEU A 115 -0.84 -3.06 -11.79
N PRO A 116 -0.93 -3.25 -13.13
CA PRO A 116 -2.13 -2.84 -13.87
C PRO A 116 -3.37 -3.63 -13.45
N PHE A 117 -4.52 -3.04 -13.71
CA PHE A 117 -5.81 -3.63 -13.33
C PHE A 117 -5.97 -5.07 -13.79
N GLU A 118 -5.59 -5.38 -15.02
CA GLU A 118 -5.74 -6.72 -15.58
C GLU A 118 -4.91 -7.75 -14.81
N LEU A 119 -3.72 -7.35 -14.37
CA LEU A 119 -2.85 -8.22 -13.59
C LEU A 119 -3.32 -8.32 -12.14
N ILE A 120 -3.92 -7.27 -11.61
CA ILE A 120 -4.55 -7.32 -10.28
C ILE A 120 -5.69 -8.35 -10.29
N GLU A 121 -6.50 -8.37 -11.35
CA GLU A 121 -7.58 -9.35 -11.44
C GLU A 121 -7.05 -10.79 -11.52
N GLN A 122 -5.95 -11.00 -12.23
CA GLN A 122 -5.28 -12.30 -12.25
C GLN A 122 -4.76 -12.69 -10.88
N LEU A 123 -4.17 -11.74 -10.16
CA LEU A 123 -3.69 -11.98 -8.81
C LEU A 123 -4.83 -12.38 -7.89
N LYS A 124 -5.95 -11.69 -7.95
CA LYS A 124 -7.12 -12.02 -7.14
C LYS A 124 -7.58 -13.47 -7.36
N GLN A 125 -7.54 -13.93 -8.61
CA GLN A 125 -7.93 -15.30 -8.92
C GLN A 125 -7.02 -16.35 -8.30
N GLN A 126 -5.78 -16.01 -8.04
CA GLN A 126 -4.80 -16.91 -7.43
C GLN A 126 -4.87 -16.91 -5.91
N LEU A 127 -5.54 -15.93 -5.32
CA LEU A 127 -5.63 -15.79 -3.87
C LEU A 127 -6.88 -16.50 -3.34
N ASN A 128 -6.87 -16.73 -2.02
CA ASN A 128 -7.99 -17.36 -1.35
C ASN A 128 -9.22 -16.46 -1.40
N ASP A 129 -10.37 -17.02 -1.77
CA ASP A 129 -11.64 -16.30 -1.81
C ASP A 129 -12.09 -15.82 -0.43
N ASN A 130 -11.59 -16.46 0.62
CA ASN A 130 -11.93 -16.10 2.00
C ASN A 130 -11.08 -14.98 2.56
N ARG A 131 -10.18 -14.39 1.76
CA ARG A 131 -9.36 -13.30 2.25
C ARG A 131 -10.22 -12.10 2.64
N VAL A 132 -9.81 -11.42 3.70
CA VAL A 132 -10.48 -10.22 4.20
C VAL A 132 -9.80 -8.97 3.67
N VAL A 133 -8.48 -9.01 3.52
CA VAL A 133 -7.72 -7.87 3.01
C VAL A 133 -8.16 -7.54 1.58
N LYS A 134 -8.37 -6.25 1.32
CA LYS A 134 -8.81 -5.76 0.00
C LYS A 134 -7.60 -5.48 -0.86
N ILE A 135 -7.75 -5.68 -2.17
CA ILE A 135 -6.76 -5.18 -3.13
C ILE A 135 -7.39 -3.97 -3.77
N ILE A 136 -6.83 -2.80 -3.46
CA ILE A 136 -7.43 -1.53 -3.79
C ILE A 136 -7.00 -1.13 -5.19
N SER A 137 -7.98 -0.77 -6.02
CA SER A 137 -7.74 -0.39 -7.40
C SER A 137 -7.39 1.08 -7.53
N LEU A 138 -6.47 1.38 -8.44
CA LEU A 138 -6.10 2.73 -8.81
C LEU A 138 -6.79 3.08 -10.12
N ILE A 139 -7.35 4.27 -10.19
CA ILE A 139 -7.90 4.81 -11.44
C ILE A 139 -7.15 6.10 -11.76
N ALA A 140 -6.54 6.15 -12.95
CA ALA A 140 -5.97 7.38 -13.46
C ALA A 140 -7.12 8.31 -13.89
N MET A 141 -7.00 9.59 -13.57
CA MET A 141 -8.03 10.56 -13.92
C MET A 141 -8.17 10.76 -15.42
N THR A 142 -7.18 10.31 -16.19
CA THR A 142 -7.21 10.35 -17.66
C THR A 142 -7.84 9.10 -18.26
N ALA A 143 -8.28 8.14 -17.46
CA ALA A 143 -8.89 6.93 -17.96
C ALA A 143 -10.24 7.24 -18.62
N ASP A 144 -10.55 6.49 -19.68
CA ASP A 144 -11.85 6.66 -20.36
C ASP A 144 -12.99 6.06 -19.53
N THR A 145 -14.22 6.37 -19.95
CA THR A 145 -15.41 5.96 -19.22
C THR A 145 -15.54 4.44 -19.11
N ASN A 146 -15.22 3.72 -20.18
CA ASN A 146 -15.32 2.26 -20.17
C ASN A 146 -14.32 1.64 -19.18
N ARG A 147 -13.10 2.18 -19.13
CA ARG A 147 -12.08 1.70 -18.21
C ARG A 147 -12.48 1.99 -16.77
N ILE A 148 -12.99 3.20 -16.52
CA ILE A 148 -13.44 3.58 -15.17
C ILE A 148 -14.55 2.63 -14.71
N GLN A 149 -15.53 2.38 -15.58
CA GLN A 149 -16.65 1.50 -15.26
C GLN A 149 -16.17 0.07 -14.98
N ASN A 150 -15.25 -0.43 -15.79
CA ASN A 150 -14.72 -1.77 -15.63
C ASN A 150 -13.95 -1.93 -14.33
N ILE A 151 -13.10 -0.96 -14.01
CA ILE A 151 -12.35 -0.99 -12.76
C ILE A 151 -13.31 -0.88 -11.57
N ALA A 152 -14.27 0.04 -11.64
CA ALA A 152 -15.23 0.25 -10.56
C ALA A 152 -16.06 -1.00 -10.28
N LYS A 153 -16.42 -1.73 -11.33
CA LYS A 153 -17.22 -2.94 -11.20
C LYS A 153 -16.50 -4.03 -10.39
N HIS A 154 -15.19 -4.08 -10.45
CA HIS A 154 -14.38 -5.10 -9.77
C HIS A 154 -13.64 -4.57 -8.55
N ALA A 155 -13.81 -3.29 -8.22
CA ALA A 155 -13.08 -2.68 -7.13
C ALA A 155 -13.45 -3.27 -5.78
N GLU A 156 -12.46 -3.35 -4.91
CA GLU A 156 -12.64 -3.79 -3.53
C GLU A 156 -12.33 -2.63 -2.59
N GLY A 157 -13.08 -2.54 -1.51
CA GLY A 157 -12.89 -1.49 -0.53
C GLY A 157 -13.24 -0.11 -1.08
N PHE A 158 -12.24 0.64 -1.46
CA PHE A 158 -12.42 1.95 -2.10
C PHE A 158 -11.55 2.04 -3.34
N ILE A 159 -11.79 3.07 -4.15
CA ILE A 159 -11.00 3.30 -5.36
C ILE A 159 -10.10 4.50 -5.11
N TYR A 160 -8.83 4.34 -5.45
CA TYR A 160 -7.85 5.39 -5.31
C TYR A 160 -7.68 6.10 -6.66
N THR A 161 -8.07 7.37 -6.71
CA THR A 161 -7.90 8.17 -7.93
C THR A 161 -6.55 8.85 -7.91
N VAL A 162 -5.78 8.65 -8.96
CA VAL A 162 -4.47 9.28 -9.07
C VAL A 162 -4.47 10.26 -10.24
N THR A 163 -3.96 11.45 -9.98
CA THR A 163 -3.63 12.37 -11.05
C THR A 163 -2.33 11.90 -11.66
N MET A 164 -2.43 11.42 -12.90
CA MET A 164 -1.23 11.22 -13.69
C MET A 164 -0.69 12.60 -14.02
N ASN A 165 0.20 13.05 -13.19
CA ASN A 165 0.82 14.33 -13.42
C ASN A 165 1.85 14.13 -14.53
N ALA A 166 1.48 14.53 -15.74
CA ALA A 166 2.35 14.42 -16.90
C ALA A 166 3.65 15.19 -16.71
N THR A 167 3.68 16.10 -15.75
CA THR A 167 4.88 16.84 -15.42
C THR A 167 5.98 15.97 -14.84
N THR A 168 5.63 14.82 -14.27
CA THR A 168 6.65 13.94 -13.73
C THR A 168 7.40 13.26 -14.84
N GLY A 169 8.42 13.88 -15.33
CA GLY A 169 9.33 13.33 -16.30
C GLY A 169 9.09 13.74 -17.73
N GLU A 170 7.91 14.19 -18.08
CA GLU A 170 7.59 14.57 -19.45
C GLU A 170 7.80 16.05 -19.74
N ASP A 171 7.77 16.86 -18.74
CA ASP A 171 8.02 18.30 -18.86
C ASP A 171 9.50 18.63 -18.99
N LEU A 172 10.27 17.62 -19.11
CA LEU A 172 11.72 17.77 -19.16
C LEU A 172 12.25 17.80 -20.58
#